data_dd2caeba0f1144e5204b10b7fcee5dc7
#
_entry.id   dd2caeba0f1144e5204b10b7fcee5dc7
#
_cell.length_a   1.000
_cell.length_b   1.000
_cell.length_c   1.000
_cell.angle_alpha   90.00
_cell.angle_beta   90.00
_cell.angle_gamma   90.00
#
_symmetry.space_group_name_H-M   'P 1'
#
loop_
_entity.id
_entity.type
_entity.pdbx_description
1 polymer ?
#
loop_
_entity_poly.entity_id
_entity_poly.type
_entity_poly.pdbx_seq_one_letter_code
_entity_poly.pdbx_strand_id
1 'polypeptide(L)'
;MVENYKVITLCGSTKFKDQFMEVQKKLTLEENIVISVGCFGHAGDIFSDEQKLMLDDMHKRKIDMADEIFVINVGGYIGESTKSEIEYAKKHGKNISYLVSD
;
A
#
# COMPACT_ATOMS: atom_id res chain seq x y z
N MET A 1 -3.33 4.81 28.67
CA MET A 1 -2.35 5.66 28.00
C MET A 1 -2.40 5.48 26.50
N VAL A 2 -2.33 6.58 25.77
CA VAL A 2 -2.37 6.50 24.30
C VAL A 2 -0.94 6.37 23.76
N GLU A 3 -0.71 5.34 22.97
CA GLU A 3 0.56 5.17 22.30
C GLU A 3 0.53 5.87 20.94
N ASN A 4 1.68 6.32 20.49
CA ASN A 4 1.81 6.88 19.15
C ASN A 4 2.21 5.76 18.20
N TYR A 5 1.22 5.22 17.51
CA TYR A 5 1.48 4.14 16.56
C TYR A 5 1.93 4.72 15.22
N LYS A 6 2.90 4.05 14.60
CA LYS A 6 3.31 4.39 13.24
C LYS A 6 2.17 4.01 12.30
N VAL A 7 1.92 4.85 11.30
CA VAL A 7 0.91 4.58 10.28
C VAL A 7 1.62 4.13 9.01
N ILE A 8 1.25 2.96 8.51
CA ILE A 8 1.86 2.35 7.32
C ILE A 8 0.80 2.10 6.28
N THR A 9 1.00 2.60 5.07
CA THR A 9 0.11 2.33 3.95
C THR A 9 0.73 1.27 3.06
N LEU A 10 -0.03 0.22 2.74
CA LEU A 10 0.43 -0.86 1.86
C LEU A 10 0.27 -0.44 0.41
N CYS A 11 1.30 -0.69 -0.38
CA CYS A 11 1.30 -0.45 -1.82
C CYS A 11 1.71 -1.73 -2.53
N GLY A 12 1.19 -1.94 -3.73
CA GLY A 12 1.55 -3.14 -4.50
C GLY A 12 0.44 -3.52 -5.46
N SER A 13 0.70 -4.52 -6.28
CA SER A 13 -0.29 -5.01 -7.21
C SER A 13 -1.41 -5.73 -6.46
N THR A 14 -2.65 -5.43 -6.81
CA THR A 14 -3.81 -6.06 -6.17
C THR A 14 -3.92 -7.55 -6.49
N LYS A 15 -3.12 -8.07 -7.41
CA LYS A 15 -3.07 -9.51 -7.66
C LYS A 15 -2.45 -10.27 -6.49
N PHE A 16 -1.76 -9.58 -5.58
CA PHE A 16 -1.14 -10.20 -4.42
C PHE A 16 -2.01 -10.11 -3.17
N LYS A 17 -3.31 -10.38 -3.33
CA LYS A 17 -4.28 -10.24 -2.24
C LYS A 17 -3.87 -11.00 -0.98
N ASP A 18 -3.42 -12.25 -1.13
CA ASP A 18 -3.05 -13.07 0.03
C ASP A 18 -1.88 -12.44 0.80
N GLN A 19 -0.89 -11.92 0.08
CA GLN A 19 0.26 -11.29 0.71
C GLN A 19 -0.13 -9.98 1.38
N PHE A 20 -1.08 -9.21 0.79
CA PHE A 20 -1.62 -8.03 1.45
C PHE A 20 -2.23 -8.40 2.80
N MET A 21 -3.02 -9.47 2.84
CA MET A 21 -3.69 -9.90 4.07
C MET A 21 -2.67 -10.35 5.13
N GLU A 22 -1.64 -11.11 4.72
CA GLU A 22 -0.61 -11.56 5.63
C GLU A 22 0.19 -10.39 6.20
N VAL A 23 0.63 -9.47 5.34
CA VAL A 23 1.41 -8.32 5.76
C VAL A 23 0.60 -7.41 6.67
N GLN A 24 -0.66 -7.17 6.32
CA GLN A 24 -1.56 -6.36 7.13
C GLN A 24 -1.64 -6.90 8.55
N LYS A 25 -1.86 -8.20 8.68
CA LYS A 25 -1.95 -8.85 9.98
C LYS A 25 -0.64 -8.73 10.76
N LYS A 26 0.48 -9.03 10.08
CA LYS A 26 1.79 -8.99 10.71
C LYS A 26 2.11 -7.60 11.27
N LEU A 27 1.95 -6.57 10.43
CA LEU A 27 2.28 -5.22 10.84
C LEU A 27 1.34 -4.72 11.93
N THR A 28 0.07 -5.12 11.88
CA THR A 28 -0.88 -4.75 12.91
C THR A 28 -0.47 -5.34 14.26
N LEU A 29 -0.05 -6.59 14.27
CA LEU A 29 0.39 -7.25 15.49
C LEU A 29 1.72 -6.71 16.00
N GLU A 30 2.47 -6.01 15.14
CA GLU A 30 3.69 -5.31 15.52
C GLU A 30 3.41 -3.87 15.94
N GLU A 31 2.16 -3.58 16.27
CA GLU A 31 1.72 -2.29 16.81
C GLU A 31 1.77 -1.14 15.82
N ASN A 32 1.44 -1.41 14.57
CA ASN A 32 1.30 -0.38 13.56
C ASN A 32 -0.16 -0.21 13.14
N ILE A 33 -0.53 1.01 12.78
CA ILE A 33 -1.81 1.25 12.12
C ILE A 33 -1.60 1.01 10.65
N VAL A 34 -2.37 0.09 10.06
CA VAL A 34 -2.18 -0.31 8.67
C VAL A 34 -3.34 0.18 7.80
N ILE A 35 -3.00 0.89 6.74
CA ILE A 35 -3.97 1.32 5.74
C ILE A 35 -3.70 0.50 4.48
N SER A 36 -4.71 -0.25 4.02
CA SER A 36 -4.56 -1.10 2.86
C SER A 36 -5.44 -0.62 1.71
N VAL A 37 -5.39 -1.34 0.58
CA VAL A 37 -6.31 -1.09 -0.53
C VAL A 37 -7.70 -1.57 -0.12
N GLY A 38 -8.71 -0.86 -0.56
CA GLY A 38 -10.09 -1.23 -0.24
C GLY A 38 -10.67 -2.24 -1.21
N CYS A 39 -10.09 -2.37 -2.39
CA CYS A 39 -10.58 -3.21 -3.46
C CYS A 39 -9.44 -3.94 -4.14
N PHE A 40 -9.72 -5.17 -4.59
CA PHE A 40 -8.72 -5.97 -5.29
C PHE A 40 -9.24 -6.29 -6.69
N GLY A 41 -8.92 -5.41 -7.66
CA GLY A 41 -9.39 -5.57 -9.03
C GLY A 41 -9.03 -6.90 -9.65
N HIS A 42 -7.81 -7.39 -9.36
CA HIS A 42 -7.36 -8.67 -9.89
C HIS A 42 -8.04 -9.87 -9.22
N ALA A 43 -8.79 -9.62 -8.16
CA ALA A 43 -9.52 -10.69 -7.46
C ALA A 43 -10.99 -10.74 -7.89
N GLY A 44 -11.32 -10.16 -9.04
CA GLY A 44 -12.64 -10.26 -9.62
C GLY A 44 -13.47 -8.99 -9.62
N ASP A 45 -13.01 -7.94 -8.98
CA ASP A 45 -13.72 -6.67 -9.00
C ASP A 45 -13.53 -5.98 -10.36
N ILE A 46 -14.58 -5.35 -10.86
CA ILE A 46 -14.55 -4.65 -12.14
C ILE A 46 -14.80 -3.18 -11.90
N PHE A 47 -13.89 -2.34 -12.40
CA PHE A 47 -13.98 -0.90 -12.20
C PHE A 47 -14.02 -0.15 -13.53
N SER A 48 -14.78 0.95 -13.57
CA SER A 48 -14.77 1.86 -14.70
C SER A 48 -13.44 2.64 -14.70
N ASP A 49 -13.14 3.30 -15.83
CA ASP A 49 -11.92 4.12 -15.90
C ASP A 49 -11.97 5.26 -14.88
N GLU A 50 -13.15 5.85 -14.67
CA GLU A 50 -13.32 6.90 -13.66
C GLU A 50 -13.05 6.38 -12.26
N GLN A 51 -13.53 5.17 -11.96
CA GLN A 51 -13.28 4.55 -10.65
C GLN A 51 -11.79 4.26 -10.46
N LYS A 52 -11.11 3.79 -11.51
CA LYS A 52 -9.67 3.55 -11.43
C LYS A 52 -8.89 4.81 -11.12
N LEU A 53 -9.25 5.93 -11.77
CA LEU A 53 -8.61 7.20 -11.50
C LEU A 53 -8.86 7.67 -10.07
N MET A 54 -10.09 7.50 -9.61
CA MET A 54 -10.46 7.86 -8.25
C MET A 54 -9.69 7.02 -7.23
N LEU A 55 -9.60 5.69 -7.47
CA LEU A 55 -8.89 4.81 -6.56
C LEU A 55 -7.39 5.13 -6.52
N ASP A 56 -6.82 5.49 -7.66
CA ASP A 56 -5.41 5.89 -7.71
C ASP A 56 -5.15 7.15 -6.90
N ASP A 57 -6.01 8.16 -7.07
CA ASP A 57 -5.90 9.39 -6.29
C ASP A 57 -6.13 9.13 -4.80
N MET A 58 -7.15 8.35 -4.47
CA MET A 58 -7.44 8.01 -3.08
C MET A 58 -6.26 7.31 -2.41
N HIS A 59 -5.58 6.44 -3.15
CA HIS A 59 -4.43 5.73 -2.59
C HIS A 59 -3.30 6.70 -2.26
N LYS A 60 -3.11 7.72 -3.08
CA LYS A 60 -2.12 8.76 -2.77
C LYS A 60 -2.50 9.54 -1.53
N ARG A 61 -3.82 9.76 -1.31
CA ARG A 61 -4.28 10.38 -0.05
C ARG A 61 -3.97 9.48 1.14
N LYS A 62 -4.08 8.16 0.97
CA LYS A 62 -3.71 7.21 2.02
C LYS A 62 -2.22 7.30 2.34
N ILE A 63 -1.40 7.51 1.31
CA ILE A 63 0.05 7.71 1.51
C ILE A 63 0.30 8.99 2.29
N ASP A 64 -0.44 10.06 1.99
CA ASP A 64 -0.33 11.32 2.73
C ASP A 64 -0.58 11.12 4.22
N MET A 65 -1.47 10.22 4.58
CA MET A 65 -1.84 9.96 5.97
C MET A 65 -0.83 9.08 6.71
N ALA A 66 0.14 8.53 6.00
CA ALA A 66 1.06 7.55 6.56
C ALA A 66 2.42 8.15 6.88
N ASP A 67 3.14 7.50 7.78
CA ASP A 67 4.55 7.80 8.04
C ASP A 67 5.44 7.06 7.06
N GLU A 68 4.93 5.92 6.58
CA GLU A 68 5.71 4.98 5.78
C GLU A 68 4.81 4.24 4.82
N ILE A 69 5.35 3.86 3.66
CA ILE A 69 4.66 2.88 2.81
C ILE A 69 5.42 1.56 2.88
N PHE A 70 4.68 0.47 2.77
CA PHE A 70 5.25 -0.87 2.70
C PHE A 70 4.87 -1.46 1.34
N VAL A 71 5.86 -1.73 0.51
CA VAL A 71 5.64 -2.21 -0.86
C VAL A 71 5.59 -3.73 -0.88
N ILE A 72 4.47 -4.27 -1.34
CA ILE A 72 4.29 -5.73 -1.45
C ILE A 72 4.73 -6.12 -2.85
N ASN A 73 6.01 -6.42 -2.98
CA ASN A 73 6.66 -6.73 -4.26
C ASN A 73 7.04 -8.20 -4.33
N VAL A 74 6.03 -9.06 -4.38
CA VAL A 74 6.24 -10.51 -4.44
C VAL A 74 7.14 -10.85 -5.64
N GLY A 75 8.22 -11.59 -5.36
CA GLY A 75 9.18 -11.94 -6.40
C GLY A 75 9.90 -10.74 -7.00
N GLY A 76 9.84 -9.59 -6.35
CA GLY A 76 10.44 -8.36 -6.84
C GLY A 76 9.56 -7.59 -7.81
N TYR A 77 8.35 -8.07 -8.09
CA TYR A 77 7.46 -7.43 -9.05
C TYR A 77 6.91 -6.09 -8.54
N ILE A 78 7.05 -5.06 -9.35
CA ILE A 78 6.49 -3.73 -9.08
C ILE A 78 5.81 -3.24 -10.36
N GLY A 79 4.49 -3.08 -10.32
CA GLY A 79 3.72 -2.60 -11.47
C GLY A 79 3.79 -1.09 -11.62
N GLU A 80 3.20 -0.57 -12.69
CA GLU A 80 3.25 0.86 -13.01
C GLU A 80 2.60 1.73 -11.94
N SER A 81 1.43 1.33 -11.45
CA SER A 81 0.74 2.09 -10.39
C SER A 81 1.58 2.16 -9.13
N THR A 82 2.20 1.04 -8.79
CA THR A 82 3.05 0.96 -7.59
C THR A 82 4.29 1.83 -7.74
N LYS A 83 4.88 1.87 -8.93
CA LYS A 83 6.02 2.75 -9.20
C LYS A 83 5.65 4.21 -8.98
N SER A 84 4.46 4.60 -9.46
CA SER A 84 3.94 5.95 -9.27
C SER A 84 3.77 6.28 -7.80
N GLU A 85 3.27 5.32 -7.02
CA GLU A 85 3.07 5.49 -5.59
C GLU A 85 4.40 5.62 -4.85
N ILE A 86 5.41 4.85 -5.24
CA ILE A 86 6.74 4.93 -4.66
C ILE A 86 7.34 6.32 -4.92
N GLU A 87 7.23 6.80 -6.15
CA GLU A 87 7.73 8.14 -6.50
C GLU A 87 7.02 9.22 -5.69
N TYR A 88 5.69 9.09 -5.55
CA TYR A 88 4.90 10.02 -4.77
C TYR A 88 5.37 10.05 -3.31
N ALA A 89 5.57 8.87 -2.72
CA ALA A 89 6.02 8.75 -1.34
C ALA A 89 7.39 9.39 -1.16
N LYS A 90 8.30 9.18 -2.10
CA LYS A 90 9.64 9.79 -2.05
C LYS A 90 9.56 11.29 -2.07
N LYS A 91 8.73 11.85 -2.95
CA LYS A 91 8.54 13.30 -3.06
C LYS A 91 8.03 13.91 -1.75
N HIS A 92 7.25 13.16 -1.00
CA HIS A 92 6.64 13.65 0.24
C HIS A 92 7.39 13.22 1.49
N GLY A 93 8.61 12.72 1.33
CA GLY A 93 9.49 12.40 2.47
C GLY A 93 9.06 11.21 3.29
N LYS A 94 8.28 10.31 2.72
CA LYS A 94 7.83 9.12 3.44
C LYS A 94 8.92 8.05 3.42
N ASN A 95 9.00 7.26 4.48
CA ASN A 95 9.88 6.10 4.51
C ASN A 95 9.29 5.00 3.64
N ILE A 96 10.12 4.17 3.06
CA ILE A 96 9.69 3.11 2.15
C ILE A 96 10.34 1.80 2.56
N SER A 97 9.51 0.79 2.80
CA SER A 97 9.98 -0.57 3.09
C SER A 97 9.43 -1.51 2.03
N TYR A 98 10.05 -2.66 1.87
CA TYR A 98 9.69 -3.64 0.85
C TYR A 98 9.52 -5.02 1.46
N LEU A 99 8.60 -5.80 0.91
CA LEU A 99 8.44 -7.20 1.30
C LEU A 99 9.68 -8.00 0.90
N VAL A 100 10.16 -7.77 -0.32
CA VAL A 100 11.38 -8.39 -0.83
C VAL A 100 12.41 -7.29 -1.02
N SER A 101 13.48 -7.36 -0.24
CA SER A 101 14.59 -6.39 -0.38
C SER A 101 15.77 -7.06 -1.08
N ASP A 102 16.41 -6.31 -1.94
CA ASP A 102 17.60 -6.78 -2.65
C ASP A 102 18.81 -6.04 -2.19
#